data_1cbcc9b4735d747b3696506f09792991
#
_entry.id   1cbcc9b4735d747b3696506f09792991
#
_cell.length_a   1.000
_cell.length_b   1.000
_cell.length_c   1.000
_cell.angle_alpha   90.00
_cell.angle_beta   90.00
_cell.angle_gamma   90.00
#
_symmetry.space_group_name_H-M   'P 1'
#
loop_
_entity.id
_entity.type
_entity.pdbx_description
1 polymer ?
#
loop_
_entity_poly.entity_id
_entity_poly.type
_entity_poly.pdbx_seq_one_letter_code
_entity_poly.pdbx_strand_id
1 'polypeptide(L)'
;VLCTRCVRFTKNITKTSELGVLSRADHSVITTFPGSKLSNPYAMNVVDLCPVGALTSKDFRFQKRVWFLNTKEAICNHCARGCSIFVDHHKEKYKREMIYRYRPRLNDKVNGYFICDAGRLSYHIENENQEFHALIRGKVSEYEYAEGKLLRLLKRHLGKTLFLLGSNLNLEEMVRVQKLAKLYEI
;
A
#
# COMPACT_ATOMS: atom_id res chain seq x y z
N VAL A 1 3.49 -9.73 28.07
CA VAL A 1 2.09 -9.32 28.27
C VAL A 1 1.16 -10.27 27.51
N LEU A 2 0.27 -10.93 28.22
CA LEU A 2 -0.71 -11.89 27.66
C LEU A 2 -2.07 -11.20 27.39
N CYS A 3 -2.08 -10.10 26.64
CA CYS A 3 -3.33 -9.38 26.37
C CYS A 3 -4.28 -10.09 25.39
N THR A 4 -3.81 -11.15 24.72
CA THR A 4 -4.56 -12.04 23.81
C THR A 4 -5.26 -11.36 22.62
N ARG A 5 -5.01 -10.08 22.31
CA ARG A 5 -5.63 -9.40 21.15
C ARG A 5 -5.37 -10.13 19.85
N CYS A 6 -4.14 -10.58 19.60
CA CYS A 6 -3.77 -11.32 18.41
C CYS A 6 -4.48 -12.70 18.34
N VAL A 7 -4.62 -13.40 19.46
CA VAL A 7 -5.36 -14.67 19.53
C VAL A 7 -6.85 -14.45 19.24
N ARG A 8 -7.46 -13.42 19.86
CA ARG A 8 -8.87 -13.05 19.59
C ARG A 8 -9.09 -12.60 18.15
N PHE A 9 -8.12 -11.93 17.55
CA PHE A 9 -8.17 -11.53 16.15
C PHE A 9 -8.26 -12.76 15.23
N THR A 10 -7.34 -13.73 15.40
CA THR A 10 -7.35 -14.95 14.58
C THR A 10 -8.59 -15.81 14.83
N LYS A 11 -9.14 -15.80 16.05
CA LYS A 11 -10.36 -16.55 16.37
C LYS A 11 -11.63 -15.87 15.88
N ASN A 12 -11.79 -14.56 16.11
CA ASN A 12 -13.09 -13.88 15.93
C ASN A 12 -13.19 -13.15 14.58
N ILE A 13 -12.07 -12.62 14.05
CA ILE A 13 -12.07 -11.84 12.82
C ILE A 13 -11.72 -12.71 11.62
N THR A 14 -10.57 -13.35 11.62
CA THR A 14 -10.16 -14.21 10.49
C THR A 14 -10.76 -15.61 10.58
N LYS A 15 -11.23 -16.04 11.75
CA LYS A 15 -11.82 -17.37 12.04
C LYS A 15 -10.86 -18.53 11.76
N THR A 16 -9.56 -18.27 11.69
CA THR A 16 -8.52 -19.29 11.41
C THR A 16 -7.96 -19.94 12.67
N SER A 17 -8.09 -19.27 13.83
CA SER A 17 -7.58 -19.73 15.12
C SER A 17 -6.11 -20.17 15.11
N GLU A 18 -5.27 -19.53 14.24
CA GLU A 18 -3.87 -19.90 14.05
C GLU A 18 -2.99 -19.57 15.27
N LEU A 19 -3.39 -18.60 16.08
CA LEU A 19 -2.70 -18.23 17.32
C LEU A 19 -3.45 -18.74 18.53
N GLY A 20 -2.71 -19.29 19.48
CA GLY A 20 -3.22 -19.75 20.75
C GLY A 20 -2.30 -19.39 21.91
N VAL A 21 -2.75 -19.63 23.13
CA VAL A 21 -1.92 -19.57 24.35
C VAL A 21 -1.56 -20.98 24.72
N LEU A 22 -0.27 -21.28 24.72
CA LEU A 22 0.26 -22.56 25.19
C LEU A 22 0.80 -22.39 26.60
N SER A 23 0.82 -23.50 27.36
CA SER A 23 1.23 -23.58 28.76
C SER A 23 0.31 -22.80 29.73
N ARG A 24 0.64 -22.78 30.97
CA ARG A 24 -0.18 -22.16 32.04
C ARG A 24 0.67 -21.27 32.94
N ALA A 25 0.01 -20.39 33.65
CA ALA A 25 0.60 -19.46 34.61
C ALA A 25 1.77 -18.65 33.99
N ASP A 26 2.89 -18.60 34.64
CA ASP A 26 4.10 -17.86 34.26
C ASP A 26 4.77 -18.37 32.99
N HIS A 27 4.55 -19.63 32.61
CA HIS A 27 5.05 -20.22 31.37
C HIS A 27 4.15 -20.01 30.16
N SER A 28 3.04 -19.26 30.29
CA SER A 28 2.10 -19.02 29.21
C SER A 28 2.73 -18.20 28.08
N VAL A 29 2.69 -18.72 26.86
CA VAL A 29 3.21 -18.06 25.65
C VAL A 29 2.17 -18.03 24.53
N ILE A 30 2.16 -16.94 23.76
CA ILE A 30 1.35 -16.84 22.55
C ILE A 30 2.18 -17.39 21.40
N THR A 31 1.64 -18.40 20.72
CA THR A 31 2.32 -19.06 19.61
C THR A 31 1.32 -19.70 18.65
N THR A 32 1.80 -20.20 17.52
CA THR A 32 1.05 -21.08 16.63
C THR A 32 1.15 -22.52 17.14
N PHE A 33 0.23 -23.39 16.73
CA PHE A 33 0.37 -24.83 16.98
C PHE A 33 1.63 -25.38 16.29
N PRO A 34 2.27 -26.42 16.87
CA PRO A 34 3.41 -27.07 16.23
C PRO A 34 3.10 -27.48 14.77
N GLY A 35 3.97 -27.09 13.85
CA GLY A 35 3.78 -27.35 12.43
C GLY A 35 2.86 -26.38 11.69
N SER A 36 2.14 -25.52 12.40
CA SER A 36 1.26 -24.49 11.81
C SER A 36 1.99 -23.16 11.65
N LYS A 37 1.55 -22.38 10.66
CA LYS A 37 2.05 -21.02 10.41
C LYS A 37 0.91 -20.02 10.53
N LEU A 38 1.23 -18.77 10.85
CA LEU A 38 0.32 -17.65 10.74
C LEU A 38 0.32 -17.20 9.28
N SER A 39 -0.64 -17.65 8.49
CA SER A 39 -0.64 -17.52 7.02
C SER A 39 -1.95 -17.04 6.40
N ASN A 40 -2.94 -16.66 7.21
CA ASN A 40 -4.19 -16.11 6.68
C ASN A 40 -3.94 -14.77 5.97
N PRO A 41 -4.78 -14.36 5.00
CA PRO A 41 -4.58 -13.15 4.18
C PRO A 41 -4.58 -11.82 4.96
N TYR A 42 -4.85 -11.84 6.26
CA TYR A 42 -4.89 -10.70 7.17
C TYR A 42 -3.91 -10.85 8.34
N ALA A 43 -2.99 -11.82 8.26
CA ALA A 43 -2.09 -12.20 9.34
C ALA A 43 -1.26 -11.03 9.89
N MET A 44 -0.79 -10.15 9.03
CA MET A 44 0.05 -9.01 9.46
C MET A 44 -0.69 -7.97 10.30
N ASN A 45 -2.02 -7.97 10.36
CA ASN A 45 -2.73 -7.05 11.26
C ASN A 45 -2.46 -7.32 12.74
N VAL A 46 -1.99 -8.51 13.11
CA VAL A 46 -1.58 -8.80 14.50
C VAL A 46 -0.41 -7.93 14.96
N VAL A 47 0.40 -7.44 14.01
CA VAL A 47 1.50 -6.50 14.30
C VAL A 47 0.97 -5.16 14.78
N ASP A 48 -0.06 -4.63 14.10
CA ASP A 48 -0.69 -3.35 14.47
C ASP A 48 -1.49 -3.47 15.77
N LEU A 49 -2.07 -4.64 16.02
CA LEU A 49 -2.84 -4.94 17.23
C LEU A 49 -1.97 -5.15 18.48
N CYS A 50 -0.68 -5.48 18.30
CA CYS A 50 0.22 -5.77 19.41
C CYS A 50 0.71 -4.47 20.07
N PRO A 51 0.27 -4.14 21.29
CA PRO A 51 0.57 -2.84 21.90
C PRO A 51 2.01 -2.73 22.43
N VAL A 52 2.73 -3.85 22.52
CA VAL A 52 4.05 -3.93 23.16
C VAL A 52 5.18 -4.31 22.18
N GLY A 53 4.89 -4.40 20.87
CA GLY A 53 5.90 -4.76 19.87
C GLY A 53 6.47 -6.17 19.99
N ALA A 54 5.74 -7.09 20.65
CA ALA A 54 6.12 -8.50 20.70
C ALA A 54 5.95 -9.21 19.35
N LEU A 55 4.96 -8.77 18.58
CA LEU A 55 4.77 -9.19 17.19
C LEU A 55 5.22 -8.06 16.28
N THR A 56 6.13 -8.35 15.37
CA THR A 56 6.71 -7.36 14.45
C THR A 56 6.70 -7.90 13.03
N SER A 57 6.56 -6.99 12.06
CA SER A 57 6.71 -7.35 10.65
C SER A 57 8.16 -7.67 10.34
N LYS A 58 8.45 -8.82 9.74
CA LYS A 58 9.78 -9.13 9.22
C LYS A 58 10.21 -8.16 8.12
N ASP A 59 9.26 -7.71 7.35
CA ASP A 59 9.43 -6.80 6.24
C ASP A 59 9.93 -5.42 6.69
N PHE A 60 9.32 -4.85 7.72
CA PHE A 60 9.66 -3.51 8.21
C PHE A 60 10.73 -3.52 9.32
N ARG A 61 10.87 -4.64 10.05
CA ARG A 61 11.78 -4.73 11.19
C ARG A 61 13.22 -4.40 10.76
N PHE A 62 13.86 -3.49 11.50
CA PHE A 62 15.22 -3.01 11.26
C PHE A 62 15.44 -2.19 9.99
N GLN A 63 14.41 -1.89 9.20
CA GLN A 63 14.53 -1.06 8.01
C GLN A 63 14.73 0.42 8.37
N LYS A 64 13.86 0.98 9.19
CA LYS A 64 13.90 2.40 9.57
C LYS A 64 13.24 2.61 10.94
N ARG A 65 13.72 3.59 11.68
CA ARG A 65 13.07 4.05 12.91
C ARG A 65 11.85 4.89 12.58
N VAL A 66 10.74 4.68 13.32
CA VAL A 66 9.43 5.28 13.02
C VAL A 66 9.46 6.81 13.01
N TRP A 67 10.26 7.43 13.87
CA TRP A 67 10.37 8.90 13.98
C TRP A 67 11.07 9.58 12.80
N PHE A 68 11.72 8.82 11.92
CA PHE A 68 12.26 9.34 10.66
C PHE A 68 11.27 9.24 9.50
N LEU A 69 10.13 8.58 9.70
CA LEU A 69 9.14 8.38 8.65
C LEU A 69 8.14 9.54 8.62
N ASN A 70 7.83 10.00 7.43
CA ASN A 70 6.68 10.83 7.16
C ASN A 70 5.48 9.93 6.86
N THR A 71 4.30 10.33 7.29
CA THR A 71 3.06 9.58 7.07
C THR A 71 2.11 10.40 6.22
N LYS A 72 1.58 9.81 5.15
CA LYS A 72 0.51 10.38 4.32
C LYS A 72 -0.68 9.45 4.28
N GLU A 73 -1.87 10.04 4.17
CA GLU A 73 -3.10 9.31 3.94
C GLU A 73 -3.24 8.97 2.45
N ALA A 74 -3.64 7.75 2.17
CA ALA A 74 -3.84 7.27 0.81
C ALA A 74 -4.93 6.20 0.75
N ILE A 75 -5.18 5.72 -0.46
CA ILE A 75 -6.06 4.59 -0.75
C ILE A 75 -5.20 3.49 -1.39
N CYS A 76 -5.38 2.26 -0.93
CA CYS A 76 -4.70 1.09 -1.49
C CYS A 76 -5.20 0.84 -2.91
N ASN A 77 -4.28 0.75 -3.87
CA ASN A 77 -4.55 0.52 -5.28
C ASN A 77 -4.43 -0.97 -5.71
N HIS A 78 -4.15 -1.88 -4.75
CA HIS A 78 -3.91 -3.29 -5.06
C HIS A 78 -5.16 -4.00 -5.62
N CYS A 79 -6.35 -3.61 -5.20
CA CYS A 79 -7.61 -4.19 -5.68
C CYS A 79 -8.77 -3.19 -5.63
N ALA A 80 -9.89 -3.53 -6.26
CA ALA A 80 -11.09 -2.68 -6.35
C ALA A 80 -11.73 -2.30 -5.01
N ARG A 81 -11.34 -2.90 -3.88
CA ARG A 81 -11.85 -2.55 -2.55
C ARG A 81 -11.47 -1.14 -2.12
N GLY A 82 -10.29 -0.64 -2.54
CA GLY A 82 -9.85 0.72 -2.23
C GLY A 82 -9.72 0.99 -0.73
N CYS A 83 -9.03 0.11 0.01
CA CYS A 83 -8.85 0.26 1.45
C CYS A 83 -8.14 1.56 1.80
N SER A 84 -8.60 2.26 2.84
CA SER A 84 -7.92 3.44 3.39
C SER A 84 -6.65 3.04 4.12
N ILE A 85 -5.54 3.68 3.79
CA ILE A 85 -4.22 3.37 4.33
C ILE A 85 -3.44 4.62 4.75
N PHE A 86 -2.46 4.40 5.61
CA PHE A 86 -1.35 5.31 5.83
C PHE A 86 -0.13 4.79 5.08
N VAL A 87 0.53 5.68 4.36
CA VAL A 87 1.79 5.44 3.66
C VAL A 87 2.92 6.03 4.48
N ASP A 88 3.75 5.19 5.05
CA ASP A 88 4.95 5.61 5.77
C ASP A 88 6.13 5.62 4.80
N HIS A 89 6.65 6.81 4.52
CA HIS A 89 7.69 7.06 3.53
C HIS A 89 8.82 7.94 4.09
N HIS A 90 9.97 7.93 3.45
CA HIS A 90 11.08 8.79 3.79
C HIS A 90 11.99 9.02 2.59
N LYS A 91 12.50 10.25 2.47
CA LYS A 91 13.51 10.63 1.48
C LYS A 91 14.84 10.88 2.19
N GLU A 92 15.81 10.03 1.97
CA GLU A 92 17.17 10.26 2.42
C GLU A 92 17.88 11.30 1.53
N LYS A 93 18.84 12.01 2.11
CA LYS A 93 19.65 12.97 1.36
C LYS A 93 20.33 12.25 0.18
N TYR A 94 20.19 12.81 -1.01
CA TYR A 94 20.72 12.27 -2.27
C TYR A 94 20.16 10.92 -2.74
N LYS A 95 19.09 10.42 -2.11
CA LYS A 95 18.39 9.22 -2.55
C LYS A 95 16.96 9.54 -2.98
N ARG A 96 16.35 8.61 -3.72
CA ARG A 96 14.93 8.69 -4.04
C ARG A 96 14.09 8.52 -2.79
N GLU A 97 12.89 9.05 -2.81
CA GLU A 97 11.89 8.80 -1.79
C GLU A 97 11.46 7.33 -1.84
N MET A 98 11.41 6.68 -0.68
CA MET A 98 11.08 5.27 -0.55
C MET A 98 9.88 5.10 0.37
N ILE A 99 8.98 4.20 0.02
CA ILE A 99 7.90 3.74 0.88
C ILE A 99 8.44 2.58 1.71
N TYR A 100 8.25 2.64 3.01
CA TYR A 100 8.75 1.63 3.96
C TYR A 100 7.67 0.68 4.42
N ARG A 101 6.41 1.12 4.47
CA ARG A 101 5.26 0.27 4.81
C ARG A 101 3.93 0.94 4.53
N TYR A 102 2.90 0.12 4.39
CA TYR A 102 1.50 0.52 4.48
C TYR A 102 0.91 0.09 5.82
N ARG A 103 0.09 0.96 6.43
CA ARG A 103 -0.68 0.65 7.63
C ARG A 103 -2.17 0.91 7.38
N PRO A 104 -3.09 0.16 8.03
CA PRO A 104 -4.51 0.43 7.89
C PRO A 104 -4.87 1.79 8.49
N ARG A 105 -5.72 2.52 7.81
CA ARG A 105 -6.41 3.71 8.30
C ARG A 105 -7.87 3.36 8.50
N LEU A 106 -8.43 3.73 9.64
CA LEU A 106 -9.82 3.45 9.96
C LEU A 106 -10.76 4.02 8.90
N ASN A 107 -11.60 3.15 8.34
CA ASN A 107 -12.72 3.53 7.50
C ASN A 107 -13.83 2.49 7.64
N ASP A 108 -14.84 2.78 8.44
CA ASP A 108 -15.94 1.84 8.77
C ASP A 108 -16.72 1.39 7.54
N LYS A 109 -16.79 2.21 6.50
CA LYS A 109 -17.53 1.91 5.27
C LYS A 109 -16.79 0.99 4.30
N VAL A 110 -15.46 0.88 4.41
CA VAL A 110 -14.63 0.15 3.43
C VAL A 110 -13.86 -0.99 4.07
N ASN A 111 -12.93 -0.71 4.95
CA ASN A 111 -11.98 -1.70 5.47
C ASN A 111 -11.99 -1.84 7.01
N GLY A 112 -12.80 -1.04 7.73
CA GLY A 112 -12.73 -0.98 9.18
C GLY A 112 -11.32 -0.67 9.65
N TYR A 113 -10.79 -1.50 10.55
CA TYR A 113 -9.45 -1.35 11.15
C TYR A 113 -8.35 -2.15 10.43
N PHE A 114 -8.66 -2.90 9.36
CA PHE A 114 -7.76 -3.92 8.83
C PHE A 114 -7.53 -3.75 7.34
N ILE A 115 -6.35 -4.21 6.86
CA ILE A 115 -6.03 -4.38 5.44
C ILE A 115 -5.47 -5.78 5.20
N CYS A 116 -5.60 -6.29 3.98
CA CYS A 116 -5.02 -7.57 3.62
C CYS A 116 -3.49 -7.48 3.48
N ASP A 117 -2.82 -8.61 3.67
CA ASP A 117 -1.36 -8.69 3.61
C ASP A 117 -0.84 -8.39 2.20
N ALA A 118 -1.55 -8.83 1.15
CA ALA A 118 -1.21 -8.52 -0.23
C ALA A 118 -1.20 -7.01 -0.51
N GLY A 119 -2.27 -6.29 -0.08
CA GLY A 119 -2.30 -4.83 -0.19
C GLY A 119 -1.28 -4.14 0.70
N ARG A 120 -0.97 -4.70 1.88
CA ARG A 120 0.05 -4.18 2.79
C ARG A 120 1.45 -4.23 2.19
N LEU A 121 1.77 -5.27 1.43
CA LEU A 121 3.09 -5.48 0.83
C LEU A 121 3.21 -4.94 -0.60
N SER A 122 2.13 -4.45 -1.20
CA SER A 122 2.15 -3.95 -2.58
C SER A 122 3.08 -2.75 -2.79
N TYR A 123 3.49 -2.04 -1.74
CA TYR A 123 4.44 -0.93 -1.83
C TYR A 123 5.82 -1.33 -2.38
N HIS A 124 6.19 -2.61 -2.32
CA HIS A 124 7.42 -3.09 -2.97
C HIS A 124 7.37 -2.87 -4.47
N ILE A 125 6.23 -3.16 -5.10
CA ILE A 125 6.02 -2.93 -6.53
C ILE A 125 6.14 -1.44 -6.86
N GLU A 126 5.57 -0.57 -6.01
CA GLU A 126 5.67 0.89 -6.17
C GLU A 126 7.12 1.37 -6.08
N ASN A 127 7.92 0.80 -5.16
CA ASN A 127 9.33 1.14 -5.02
C ASN A 127 10.20 0.67 -6.20
N GLU A 128 9.84 -0.45 -6.83
CA GLU A 128 10.61 -1.02 -7.94
C GLU A 128 10.30 -0.35 -9.28
N ASN A 129 9.02 -0.03 -9.52
CA ASN A 129 8.52 0.40 -10.83
C ASN A 129 8.39 1.93 -10.96
N GLN A 130 9.16 2.70 -10.20
CA GLN A 130 9.12 4.17 -10.31
C GLN A 130 9.95 4.67 -11.48
N GLU A 131 9.26 5.16 -12.52
CA GLU A 131 9.87 5.94 -13.59
C GLU A 131 9.86 7.43 -13.22
N PHE A 132 11.04 8.02 -13.08
CA PHE A 132 11.19 9.42 -12.66
C PHE A 132 11.47 10.37 -13.82
N HIS A 133 11.58 9.84 -15.03
CA HIS A 133 11.95 10.62 -16.20
C HIS A 133 10.91 10.48 -17.30
N ALA A 134 10.63 11.58 -17.96
CA ALA A 134 9.89 11.52 -19.20
C ALA A 134 10.70 10.81 -20.27
N LEU A 135 10.09 9.89 -21.02
CA LEU A 135 10.74 9.17 -22.09
C LEU A 135 10.14 9.54 -23.46
N ILE A 136 11.00 9.86 -24.41
CA ILE A 136 10.60 10.06 -25.80
C ILE A 136 11.35 9.05 -26.67
N ARG A 137 10.63 8.12 -27.29
CA ARG A 137 11.19 7.02 -28.08
C ARG A 137 12.28 6.24 -27.32
N GLY A 138 12.03 5.96 -26.03
CA GLY A 138 12.94 5.23 -25.14
C GLY A 138 14.15 6.03 -24.63
N LYS A 139 14.28 7.31 -24.98
CA LYS A 139 15.35 8.20 -24.49
C LYS A 139 14.82 9.13 -23.41
N VAL A 140 15.58 9.30 -22.34
CA VAL A 140 15.27 10.25 -21.27
C VAL A 140 15.20 11.67 -21.83
N SER A 141 14.19 12.42 -21.43
CA SER A 141 13.91 13.77 -21.87
C SER A 141 13.50 14.64 -20.67
N GLU A 142 13.67 15.93 -20.79
CA GLU A 142 13.10 16.87 -19.82
C GLU A 142 11.58 16.86 -19.86
N TYR A 143 10.94 17.02 -18.71
CA TYR A 143 9.50 16.89 -18.56
C TYR A 143 8.75 17.92 -19.42
N GLU A 144 9.15 19.20 -19.36
CA GLU A 144 8.52 20.29 -20.11
C GLU A 144 8.57 20.06 -21.62
N TYR A 145 9.70 19.54 -22.13
CA TYR A 145 9.83 19.23 -23.55
C TYR A 145 8.93 18.05 -23.95
N ALA A 146 8.85 17.01 -23.11
CA ALA A 146 8.00 15.86 -23.36
C ALA A 146 6.52 16.24 -23.33
N GLU A 147 6.10 17.06 -22.37
CA GLU A 147 4.73 17.59 -22.27
C GLU A 147 4.38 18.42 -23.50
N GLY A 148 5.23 19.37 -23.89
CA GLY A 148 5.00 20.19 -25.08
C GLY A 148 4.89 19.37 -26.36
N LYS A 149 5.62 18.26 -26.46
CA LYS A 149 5.51 17.33 -27.58
C LYS A 149 4.21 16.54 -27.55
N LEU A 150 3.80 16.05 -26.38
CA LEU A 150 2.51 15.37 -26.20
C LEU A 150 1.35 16.27 -26.60
N LEU A 151 1.30 17.50 -26.10
CA LEU A 151 0.25 18.45 -26.42
C LEU A 151 0.17 18.76 -27.93
N ARG A 152 1.31 18.85 -28.61
CA ARG A 152 1.35 19.04 -30.09
C ARG A 152 0.81 17.81 -30.82
N LEU A 153 1.08 16.60 -30.34
CA LEU A 153 0.54 15.38 -30.92
C LEU A 153 -0.97 15.27 -30.72
N LEU A 154 -1.48 15.59 -29.55
CA LEU A 154 -2.92 15.61 -29.26
C LEU A 154 -3.65 16.60 -30.18
N LYS A 155 -3.12 17.83 -30.34
CA LYS A 155 -3.69 18.86 -31.27
C LYS A 155 -3.66 18.39 -32.74
N ARG A 156 -2.63 17.64 -33.14
CA ARG A 156 -2.52 17.14 -34.53
C ARG A 156 -3.51 16.00 -34.80
N HIS A 157 -3.90 15.25 -33.79
CA HIS A 157 -4.73 14.05 -33.91
C HIS A 157 -6.07 14.19 -33.17
N LEU A 158 -6.66 15.39 -33.21
CA LEU A 158 -8.01 15.65 -32.68
C LEU A 158 -9.01 14.63 -33.26
N GLY A 159 -9.86 14.06 -32.40
CA GLY A 159 -10.85 13.06 -32.77
C GLY A 159 -10.29 11.69 -33.24
N LYS A 160 -8.96 11.50 -33.20
CA LYS A 160 -8.30 10.24 -33.59
C LYS A 160 -7.44 9.64 -32.49
N THR A 161 -7.58 10.12 -31.26
CA THR A 161 -6.83 9.66 -30.10
C THR A 161 -7.75 8.88 -29.18
N LEU A 162 -7.25 7.81 -28.57
CA LEU A 162 -7.95 7.01 -27.56
C LEU A 162 -7.12 6.99 -26.27
N PHE A 163 -7.74 7.32 -25.15
CA PHE A 163 -7.15 7.12 -23.83
C PHE A 163 -7.56 5.78 -23.25
N LEU A 164 -6.60 4.90 -22.99
CA LEU A 164 -6.81 3.67 -22.26
C LEU A 164 -6.44 3.90 -20.78
N LEU A 165 -7.43 3.83 -19.91
CA LEU A 165 -7.26 4.06 -18.47
C LEU A 165 -7.19 2.74 -17.73
N GLY A 166 -6.17 2.59 -16.88
CA GLY A 166 -6.06 1.47 -15.97
C GLY A 166 -6.99 1.60 -14.76
N SER A 167 -7.27 0.47 -14.11
CA SER A 167 -8.11 0.41 -12.89
C SER A 167 -7.47 1.05 -11.65
N ASN A 168 -6.19 1.40 -11.72
CA ASN A 168 -5.43 1.93 -10.59
C ASN A 168 -5.51 3.46 -10.44
N LEU A 169 -6.18 4.12 -11.36
CA LEU A 169 -6.41 5.57 -11.29
C LEU A 169 -7.42 5.90 -10.20
N ASN A 170 -7.16 6.95 -9.45
CA ASN A 170 -8.14 7.50 -8.53
C ASN A 170 -9.22 8.32 -9.27
N LEU A 171 -10.31 8.64 -8.57
CA LEU A 171 -11.44 9.36 -9.18
C LEU A 171 -11.04 10.75 -9.69
N GLU A 172 -10.18 11.46 -8.97
CA GLU A 172 -9.69 12.78 -9.32
C GLU A 172 -8.85 12.74 -10.60
N GLU A 173 -8.02 11.71 -10.76
CA GLU A 173 -7.25 11.50 -11.99
C GLU A 173 -8.16 11.18 -13.17
N MET A 174 -9.15 10.31 -12.99
CA MET A 174 -10.14 10.00 -14.03
C MET A 174 -10.88 11.25 -14.49
N VAL A 175 -11.32 12.11 -13.56
CA VAL A 175 -11.99 13.38 -13.88
C VAL A 175 -11.06 14.33 -14.64
N ARG A 176 -9.78 14.41 -14.27
CA ARG A 176 -8.79 15.22 -15.01
C ARG A 176 -8.58 14.72 -16.43
N VAL A 177 -8.45 13.39 -16.61
CA VAL A 177 -8.32 12.80 -17.95
C VAL A 177 -9.60 13.02 -18.77
N GLN A 178 -10.78 12.89 -18.15
CA GLN A 178 -12.05 13.19 -18.85
C GLN A 178 -12.13 14.66 -19.31
N LYS A 179 -11.69 15.62 -18.49
CA LYS A 179 -11.63 17.03 -18.87
C LYS A 179 -10.65 17.24 -20.03
N LEU A 180 -9.48 16.59 -19.97
CA LEU A 180 -8.49 16.64 -21.04
C LEU A 180 -9.06 16.04 -22.35
N ALA A 181 -9.73 14.89 -22.26
CA ALA A 181 -10.36 14.26 -23.40
C ALA A 181 -11.40 15.17 -24.07
N LYS A 182 -12.27 15.81 -23.30
CA LYS A 182 -13.24 16.79 -23.82
C LYS A 182 -12.57 17.97 -24.50
N LEU A 183 -11.44 18.47 -23.96
CA LEU A 183 -10.71 19.61 -24.55
C LEU A 183 -10.09 19.28 -25.91
N TYR A 184 -9.73 18.04 -26.15
CA TYR A 184 -9.10 17.56 -27.37
C TYR A 184 -10.02 16.70 -28.25
N GLU A 185 -11.32 16.70 -27.96
CA GLU A 185 -12.34 15.96 -28.72
C GLU A 185 -12.02 14.45 -28.84
N ILE A 186 -11.59 13.86 -27.74
CA ILE A 186 -11.21 12.44 -27.61
C ILE A 186 -12.34 11.66 -26.95
#